data_ef796858734f39b0a3809a6501f7d410
#
_entry.id   ef796858734f39b0a3809a6501f7d410
#
_cell.length_a   1.000
_cell.length_b   1.000
_cell.length_c   1.000
_cell.angle_alpha   90.00
_cell.angle_beta   90.00
_cell.angle_gamma   90.00
#
_symmetry.space_group_name_H-M   'P 1'
#
loop_
_entity.id
_entity.type
_entity.pdbx_description
1 polymer ?
#
loop_
_entity_poly.entity_id
_entity_poly.type
_entity_poly.pdbx_seq_one_letter_code
_entity_poly.pdbx_strand_id
1 'polypeptide(L)'
;MKKIVFFAGLLLLCASCSTIEKTSSTQPVSSNIEAAVTADLDVKNNKISYTYYPTKSVRRGGEANVKAAAVAEALRMNGNADVLVESQQEVYVRQGLLGKKIKSVTVTGYPATYKNFKSVDEETLKKALVGKCCK
;
A
#
# COMPACT_ATOMS: atom_id res chain seq x y z
N MET A 1 -25.24 -0.20 -49.08
CA MET A 1 -24.89 -1.06 -47.94
C MET A 1 -23.43 -0.97 -47.48
N LYS A 2 -22.51 -0.29 -48.19
CA LYS A 2 -21.08 -0.11 -47.77
C LYS A 2 -20.81 0.99 -46.72
N LYS A 3 -21.74 1.91 -46.46
CA LYS A 3 -21.55 3.02 -45.54
C LYS A 3 -21.88 2.73 -44.06
N ILE A 4 -22.63 1.65 -43.78
CA ILE A 4 -23.06 1.27 -42.43
C ILE A 4 -21.93 0.53 -41.67
N VAL A 5 -21.08 -0.19 -42.38
CA VAL A 5 -19.96 -0.95 -41.75
C VAL A 5 -18.87 -0.04 -41.21
N PHE A 6 -18.69 1.16 -41.79
CA PHE A 6 -17.68 2.12 -41.33
C PHE A 6 -18.04 2.83 -40.01
N PHE A 7 -19.33 2.97 -39.72
CA PHE A 7 -19.81 3.61 -38.48
C PHE A 7 -19.74 2.66 -37.28
N ALA A 8 -19.89 1.36 -37.48
CA ALA A 8 -19.79 0.34 -36.44
C ALA A 8 -18.32 0.15 -35.93
N GLY A 9 -17.35 0.38 -36.82
CA GLY A 9 -15.92 0.30 -36.43
C GLY A 9 -15.41 1.44 -35.58
N LEU A 10 -15.99 2.63 -35.68
CA LEU A 10 -15.54 3.83 -34.96
C LEU A 10 -16.03 3.87 -33.51
N LEU A 11 -17.12 3.20 -33.17
CA LEU A 11 -17.70 3.15 -31.82
C LEU A 11 -16.96 2.24 -30.82
N LEU A 12 -16.08 1.37 -31.32
CA LEU A 12 -15.33 0.40 -30.48
C LEU A 12 -14.04 0.98 -29.87
N LEU A 13 -13.62 2.19 -30.22
CA LEU A 13 -12.33 2.76 -29.79
C LEU A 13 -12.36 3.54 -28.47
N CYS A 14 -13.53 3.73 -27.84
CA CYS A 14 -13.65 4.61 -26.64
C CYS A 14 -13.71 3.89 -25.30
N ALA A 15 -13.50 2.58 -25.21
CA ALA A 15 -13.68 1.81 -23.96
C ALA A 15 -12.40 1.54 -23.19
N SER A 16 -11.43 2.45 -23.17
CA SER A 16 -10.27 2.34 -22.27
C SER A 16 -10.35 3.40 -21.17
N CYS A 17 -11.18 3.14 -20.16
CA CYS A 17 -11.19 3.93 -18.94
C CYS A 17 -10.05 3.45 -18.01
N SER A 18 -9.15 4.34 -17.62
CA SER A 18 -8.17 4.11 -16.56
C SER A 18 -8.59 4.90 -15.33
N THR A 19 -8.58 4.25 -14.18
CA THR A 19 -8.93 4.84 -12.89
C THR A 19 -7.71 4.85 -11.99
N ILE A 20 -7.52 5.93 -11.23
CA ILE A 20 -6.53 6.04 -10.18
C ILE A 20 -7.28 5.97 -8.85
N GLU A 21 -7.03 4.94 -8.07
CA GLU A 21 -7.58 4.80 -6.72
C GLU A 21 -6.50 5.19 -5.71
N LYS A 22 -6.80 6.20 -4.87
CA LYS A 22 -5.91 6.66 -3.80
C LYS A 22 -6.39 6.06 -2.48
N THR A 23 -5.50 5.36 -1.79
CA THR A 23 -5.77 4.84 -0.46
C THR A 23 -4.65 5.24 0.48
N SER A 24 -5.00 5.79 1.65
CA SER A 24 -4.08 5.89 2.79
C SER A 24 -4.22 4.62 3.63
N SER A 25 -3.12 3.94 3.89
CA SER A 25 -3.10 2.71 4.67
C SER A 25 -2.40 2.97 6.00
N THR A 26 -3.16 2.90 7.10
CA THR A 26 -2.61 2.56 8.41
C THR A 26 -2.54 1.04 8.46
N GLN A 27 -1.36 0.47 8.62
CA GLN A 27 -1.23 -0.98 8.76
C GLN A 27 -1.93 -1.43 10.05
N PRO A 28 -2.85 -2.41 9.99
CA PRO A 28 -3.43 -2.98 11.20
C PRO A 28 -2.33 -3.74 11.94
N VAL A 29 -2.06 -3.34 13.17
CA VAL A 29 -1.21 -4.12 14.07
C VAL A 29 -2.04 -5.32 14.54
N SER A 30 -1.60 -6.53 14.17
CA SER A 30 -2.23 -7.76 14.66
C SER A 30 -2.07 -7.87 16.18
N SER A 31 -3.17 -8.12 16.88
CA SER A 31 -3.28 -8.02 18.35
C SER A 31 -2.83 -9.25 19.13
N ASN A 32 -2.02 -10.14 18.58
CA ASN A 32 -1.39 -11.21 19.35
C ASN A 32 -0.06 -10.71 19.93
N ILE A 33 -0.14 -10.01 21.06
CA ILE A 33 1.03 -9.53 21.79
C ILE A 33 1.34 -10.55 22.88
N GLU A 34 2.26 -11.49 22.60
CA GLU A 34 2.80 -12.39 23.63
C GLU A 34 3.79 -11.67 24.56
N ALA A 35 4.42 -10.60 24.08
CA ALA A 35 5.26 -9.71 24.87
C ALA A 35 5.15 -8.28 24.31
N ALA A 36 4.83 -7.31 25.16
CA ALA A 36 4.81 -5.92 24.75
C ALA A 36 6.23 -5.37 24.67
N VAL A 37 6.58 -4.85 23.49
CA VAL A 37 7.87 -4.22 23.24
C VAL A 37 7.61 -2.82 22.70
N THR A 38 8.33 -1.81 23.24
CA THR A 38 8.39 -0.47 22.66
C THR A 38 9.70 -0.31 21.89
N ALA A 39 9.67 0.46 20.82
CA ALA A 39 10.86 0.83 20.09
C ALA A 39 10.78 2.30 19.70
N ASP A 40 11.92 2.95 19.64
CA ASP A 40 12.03 4.29 19.08
C ASP A 40 11.98 4.18 17.55
N LEU A 41 11.29 5.10 16.89
CA LEU A 41 11.17 5.13 15.44
C LEU A 41 12.06 6.24 14.87
N ASP A 42 13.11 5.84 14.15
CA ASP A 42 14.01 6.75 13.45
C ASP A 42 13.48 7.01 12.05
N VAL A 43 12.78 8.14 11.86
CA VAL A 43 12.14 8.53 10.60
C VAL A 43 13.10 9.37 9.77
N LYS A 44 13.35 8.95 8.52
CA LYS A 44 14.15 9.73 7.57
C LYS A 44 13.39 10.98 7.14
N ASN A 45 14.10 12.11 7.03
CA ASN A 45 13.51 13.40 6.68
C ASN A 45 13.07 13.49 5.21
N ASN A 46 13.52 12.59 4.36
CA ASN A 46 13.23 12.60 2.92
C ASN A 46 12.04 11.69 2.62
N LYS A 47 10.96 12.30 2.12
CA LYS A 47 9.82 11.56 1.58
C LYS A 47 10.22 10.86 0.29
N ILE A 48 9.96 9.56 0.21
CA ILE A 48 10.21 8.77 -1.01
C ILE A 48 8.95 8.65 -1.84
N SER A 49 9.13 8.43 -3.14
CA SER A 49 8.09 8.03 -4.08
C SER A 49 8.62 6.91 -4.94
N TYR A 50 7.92 5.78 -4.97
CA TYR A 50 8.32 4.61 -5.73
C TYR A 50 7.14 4.02 -6.50
N THR A 51 7.32 3.77 -7.80
CA THR A 51 6.29 3.14 -8.63
C THR A 51 6.66 1.69 -8.92
N TYR A 52 5.82 0.79 -8.42
CA TYR A 52 5.95 -0.65 -8.58
C TYR A 52 5.10 -1.17 -9.74
N TYR A 53 5.68 -2.04 -10.57
CA TYR A 53 4.99 -2.72 -11.68
C TYR A 53 4.83 -4.21 -11.35
N PRO A 54 3.62 -4.66 -10.96
CA PRO A 54 3.43 -6.02 -10.47
C PRO A 54 3.57 -7.08 -11.57
N THR A 55 4.21 -8.19 -11.25
CA THR A 55 4.28 -9.39 -12.09
C THR A 55 2.92 -10.10 -12.17
N LYS A 56 2.77 -11.08 -13.07
CA LYS A 56 1.53 -11.87 -13.17
C LYS A 56 1.23 -12.65 -11.88
N SER A 57 2.26 -13.18 -11.22
CA SER A 57 2.12 -13.94 -9.97
C SER A 57 1.62 -13.07 -8.83
N VAL A 58 2.20 -11.89 -8.63
CA VAL A 58 1.79 -10.95 -7.59
C VAL A 58 0.35 -10.47 -7.80
N ARG A 59 -0.05 -10.19 -9.05
CA ARG A 59 -1.43 -9.80 -9.37
C ARG A 59 -2.46 -10.88 -9.08
N ARG A 60 -2.12 -12.17 -9.19
CA ARG A 60 -3.01 -13.28 -8.85
C ARG A 60 -3.38 -13.32 -7.37
N GLY A 61 -2.51 -12.80 -6.49
CA GLY A 61 -2.78 -12.65 -5.06
C GLY A 61 -3.74 -11.51 -4.70
N GLY A 62 -4.26 -10.78 -5.71
CA GLY A 62 -5.20 -9.68 -5.48
C GLY A 62 -4.54 -8.35 -5.19
N GLU A 63 -5.38 -7.31 -5.00
CA GLU A 63 -4.91 -5.93 -4.83
C GLU A 63 -4.10 -5.73 -3.54
N ALA A 64 -4.53 -6.34 -2.43
CA ALA A 64 -3.81 -6.27 -1.16
C ALA A 64 -2.37 -6.79 -1.28
N ASN A 65 -2.18 -7.91 -1.98
CA ASN A 65 -0.86 -8.48 -2.22
C ASN A 65 0.01 -7.58 -3.10
N VAL A 66 -0.58 -6.93 -4.11
CA VAL A 66 0.15 -5.98 -4.97
C VAL A 66 0.58 -4.75 -4.18
N LYS A 67 -0.29 -4.21 -3.31
CA LYS A 67 0.02 -3.08 -2.43
C LYS A 67 1.13 -3.42 -1.43
N ALA A 68 1.05 -4.57 -0.80
CA ALA A 68 2.09 -5.06 0.12
C ALA A 68 3.45 -5.22 -0.57
N ALA A 69 3.46 -5.83 -1.75
CA ALA A 69 4.68 -5.98 -2.56
C ALA A 69 5.28 -4.63 -2.97
N ALA A 70 4.43 -3.64 -3.30
CA ALA A 70 4.88 -2.30 -3.65
C ALA A 70 5.57 -1.60 -2.47
N VAL A 71 5.00 -1.71 -1.25
CA VAL A 71 5.61 -1.16 -0.03
C VAL A 71 6.92 -1.85 0.29
N ALA A 72 6.95 -3.18 0.26
CA ALA A 72 8.16 -3.96 0.53
C ALA A 72 9.31 -3.58 -0.43
N GLU A 73 9.00 -3.43 -1.71
CA GLU A 73 10.00 -3.05 -2.71
C GLU A 73 10.45 -1.59 -2.54
N ALA A 74 9.53 -0.67 -2.20
CA ALA A 74 9.87 0.72 -1.90
C ALA A 74 10.84 0.83 -0.71
N LEU A 75 10.60 0.07 0.37
CA LEU A 75 11.48 0.02 1.54
C LEU A 75 12.85 -0.58 1.19
N ARG A 76 12.87 -1.69 0.45
CA ARG A 76 14.10 -2.35 -0.01
C ARG A 76 14.98 -1.41 -0.83
N MET A 77 14.41 -0.65 -1.76
CA MET A 77 15.13 0.28 -2.63
C MET A 77 15.63 1.54 -1.90
N ASN A 78 15.09 1.84 -0.73
CA ASN A 78 15.40 3.03 0.04
C ASN A 78 16.17 2.76 1.35
N GLY A 79 17.07 1.78 1.31
CA GLY A 79 17.99 1.46 2.41
C GLY A 79 17.43 0.43 3.37
N ASN A 80 16.52 -0.41 2.90
CA ASN A 80 15.98 -1.54 3.65
C ASN A 80 15.36 -1.13 5.00
N ALA A 81 14.60 -0.02 4.99
CA ALA A 81 13.89 0.48 6.16
C ALA A 81 12.78 -0.50 6.59
N ASP A 82 12.42 -0.47 7.87
CA ASP A 82 11.45 -1.44 8.43
C ASP A 82 10.00 -1.06 8.12
N VAL A 83 9.70 0.23 8.06
CA VAL A 83 8.34 0.74 7.90
C VAL A 83 8.30 2.03 7.10
N LEU A 84 7.14 2.31 6.49
CA LEU A 84 6.89 3.56 5.78
C LEU A 84 5.84 4.39 6.56
N VAL A 85 6.27 5.51 7.13
CA VAL A 85 5.41 6.43 7.87
C VAL A 85 4.68 7.35 6.89
N GLU A 86 3.44 7.74 7.21
CA GLU A 86 2.55 8.52 6.33
C GLU A 86 2.44 7.92 4.92
N SER A 87 2.32 6.60 4.87
CA SER A 87 2.24 5.87 3.62
C SER A 87 0.96 6.19 2.86
N GLN A 88 1.13 6.63 1.61
CA GLN A 88 0.06 6.80 0.64
C GLN A 88 0.29 5.87 -0.55
N GLN A 89 -0.78 5.28 -1.07
CA GLN A 89 -0.70 4.35 -2.18
C GLN A 89 -1.68 4.77 -3.27
N GLU A 90 -1.17 4.91 -4.49
CA GLU A 90 -1.98 5.19 -5.68
C GLU A 90 -1.94 3.98 -6.60
N VAL A 91 -3.11 3.39 -6.86
CA VAL A 91 -3.24 2.20 -7.71
C VAL A 91 -3.71 2.61 -9.10
N TYR A 92 -2.90 2.37 -10.11
CA TYR A 92 -3.29 2.57 -11.49
C TYR A 92 -3.90 1.30 -12.07
N VAL A 93 -5.18 1.36 -12.36
CA VAL A 93 -5.96 0.23 -12.88
C VAL A 93 -6.41 0.51 -14.32
N ARG A 94 -6.16 -0.44 -15.20
CA ARG A 94 -6.74 -0.43 -16.55
C ARG A 94 -7.97 -1.32 -16.60
N GLN A 95 -9.09 -0.75 -16.97
CA GLN A 95 -10.33 -1.50 -17.23
C GLN A 95 -10.35 -1.94 -18.68
N GLY A 96 -10.65 -3.22 -18.92
CA GLY A 96 -10.81 -3.81 -20.25
C GLY A 96 -12.06 -4.68 -20.28
N LEU A 97 -12.39 -5.21 -21.46
CA LEU A 97 -13.54 -6.11 -21.67
C LEU A 97 -13.56 -7.35 -20.75
N LEU A 98 -12.39 -7.81 -20.31
CA LEU A 98 -12.22 -8.99 -19.45
C LEU A 98 -11.99 -8.63 -17.97
N GLY A 99 -12.30 -7.40 -17.54
CA GLY A 99 -12.20 -6.96 -16.16
C GLY A 99 -11.09 -5.95 -15.87
N LYS A 100 -10.92 -5.65 -14.58
CA LYS A 100 -9.92 -4.70 -14.08
C LYS A 100 -8.53 -5.36 -13.97
N LYS A 101 -7.48 -4.64 -14.38
CA LYS A 101 -6.10 -5.10 -14.27
C LYS A 101 -5.22 -4.00 -13.68
N ILE A 102 -4.60 -4.28 -12.54
CA ILE A 102 -3.63 -3.38 -11.92
C ILE A 102 -2.39 -3.30 -12.80
N LYS A 103 -2.00 -2.10 -13.17
CA LYS A 103 -0.83 -1.80 -14.00
C LYS A 103 0.37 -1.42 -13.16
N SER A 104 0.17 -0.51 -12.21
CA SER A 104 1.21 -0.07 -11.30
C SER A 104 0.61 0.39 -9.97
N VAL A 105 1.45 0.43 -8.95
CA VAL A 105 1.14 1.04 -7.65
C VAL A 105 2.27 2.01 -7.33
N THR A 106 1.93 3.27 -7.09
CA THR A 106 2.87 4.28 -6.60
C THR A 106 2.71 4.41 -5.10
N VAL A 107 3.81 4.24 -4.38
CA VAL A 107 3.87 4.33 -2.92
C VAL A 107 4.70 5.55 -2.57
N THR A 108 4.17 6.39 -1.66
CA THR A 108 4.88 7.56 -1.11
C THR A 108 4.85 7.50 0.40
N GLY A 109 5.90 8.01 1.06
CA GLY A 109 5.98 8.05 2.52
C GLY A 109 7.39 8.32 3.01
N TYR A 110 7.58 8.31 4.33
CA TYR A 110 8.88 8.50 4.98
C TYR A 110 9.41 7.15 5.46
N PRO A 111 10.56 6.68 4.95
CA PRO A 111 11.18 5.45 5.44
C PRO A 111 11.61 5.62 6.90
N ALA A 112 11.33 4.63 7.73
CA ALA A 112 11.70 4.63 9.14
C ALA A 112 12.22 3.28 9.59
N THR A 113 13.10 3.29 10.60
CA THR A 113 13.73 2.10 11.16
C THR A 113 13.47 2.05 12.66
N TYR A 114 13.13 0.88 13.17
CA TYR A 114 12.95 0.68 14.61
C TYR A 114 14.31 0.54 15.30
N LYS A 115 14.49 1.28 16.40
CA LYS A 115 15.68 1.26 17.23
C LYS A 115 15.32 1.12 18.70
N ASN A 116 16.32 0.79 19.53
CA ASN A 116 16.20 0.83 20.99
C ASN A 116 15.00 0.04 21.54
N PHE A 117 14.86 -1.22 21.13
CA PHE A 117 13.81 -2.11 21.62
C PHE A 117 13.88 -2.26 23.15
N LYS A 118 12.77 -2.03 23.84
CA LYS A 118 12.62 -2.17 25.28
C LYS A 118 11.40 -3.02 25.59
N SER A 119 11.56 -4.01 26.47
CA SER A 119 10.40 -4.74 27.00
C SER A 119 9.56 -3.80 27.87
N VAL A 120 8.25 -3.86 27.73
CA VAL A 120 7.30 -3.10 28.54
C VAL A 120 6.86 -3.99 29.70
N ASP A 121 6.93 -3.46 30.94
CA ASP A 121 6.39 -4.13 32.09
C ASP A 121 4.84 -4.17 32.05
N GLU A 122 4.28 -5.20 32.66
CA GLU A 122 2.83 -5.46 32.62
C GLU A 122 1.99 -4.33 33.23
N GLU A 123 2.57 -3.57 34.18
CA GLU A 123 1.89 -2.45 34.80
C GLU A 123 1.73 -1.26 33.85
N THR A 124 2.78 -0.95 33.09
CA THR A 124 2.76 0.10 32.05
C THR A 124 1.78 -0.26 30.93
N LEU A 125 1.73 -1.54 30.54
CA LEU A 125 0.77 -2.03 29.56
C LEU A 125 -0.67 -1.85 30.00
N LYS A 126 -0.99 -2.22 31.27
CA LYS A 126 -2.31 -2.04 31.86
C LYS A 126 -2.74 -0.57 31.88
N LYS A 127 -1.84 0.34 32.28
CA LYS A 127 -2.12 1.80 32.27
C LYS A 127 -2.42 2.31 30.86
N ALA A 128 -1.68 1.87 29.84
CA ALA A 128 -1.91 2.27 28.45
C ALA A 128 -3.27 1.75 27.89
N LEU A 129 -3.68 0.54 28.27
CA LEU A 129 -4.95 -0.05 27.83
C LEU A 129 -6.16 0.58 28.53
N VAL A 130 -6.06 0.89 29.83
CA VAL A 130 -7.16 1.49 30.62
C VAL A 130 -7.42 2.95 30.19
N GLY A 131 -6.39 3.70 29.81
CA GLY A 131 -6.54 5.08 29.32
C GLY A 131 -7.34 5.22 28.01
N LYS A 132 -7.61 4.15 27.27
CA LYS A 132 -8.36 4.16 26.02
C LYS A 132 -9.87 3.92 26.17
N CYS A 133 -10.34 3.46 27.34
CA CYS A 133 -11.74 3.14 27.57
C CYS A 133 -12.62 4.32 28.03
N CYS A 134 -12.07 5.52 28.21
CA CYS A 134 -12.80 6.69 28.73
C CYS A 134 -12.75 7.91 27.81
N LYS A 135 -12.97 7.71 26.49
CA LYS A 135 -13.24 8.84 25.57
C LYS A 135 -14.38 8.49 24.63
#